data_9af1db02dfaf8b7c27b068da3b19c1d0
#
_entry.id   9af1db02dfaf8b7c27b068da3b19c1d0
#
_cell.length_a   1.000
_cell.length_b   1.000
_cell.length_c   1.000
_cell.angle_alpha   90.00
_cell.angle_beta   90.00
_cell.angle_gamma   90.00
#
_symmetry.space_group_name_H-M   'P 1'
#
loop_
_entity.id
_entity.type
_entity.pdbx_description
1 polymer ?
#
loop_
_entity_poly.entity_id
_entity_poly.type
_entity_poly.pdbx_seq_one_letter_code
_entity_poly.pdbx_strand_id
1 'polypeptide(L)'
;MENYLNFAGIEDAYFLIGEMTAFSNRFQAVADRFFADISWKQCFLLICIKMFQQPPTLKELAVTVGSSHQNVKQLLLKLERVGYVEFIRDENDKRKQRVIRTKKAEVFDETHDEPSTVFMQKFFENVSPDKIKITIETLVQLENNLKEMEKQQKK
;
A
#
# COMPACT_ATOMS: atom_id res chain seq x y z
N MET A 1 13.23 12.31 22.33
CA MET A 1 13.43 10.85 22.35
C MET A 1 14.94 10.66 22.43
N GLU A 2 15.46 10.23 23.57
CA GLU A 2 16.88 9.92 23.71
C GLU A 2 17.22 8.79 22.74
N ASN A 3 18.14 9.05 21.82
CA ASN A 3 18.58 8.06 20.84
C ASN A 3 19.47 7.03 21.56
N TYR A 4 18.89 5.94 22.01
CA TYR A 4 19.64 4.79 22.55
C TYR A 4 20.40 4.01 21.46
N LEU A 5 20.22 4.37 20.19
CA LEU A 5 20.82 3.69 19.05
C LEU A 5 22.03 4.50 18.56
N ASN A 6 23.17 3.83 18.46
CA ASN A 6 24.37 4.38 17.87
C ASN A 6 24.47 3.91 16.41
N PHE A 7 24.27 4.84 15.49
CA PHE A 7 24.36 4.59 14.04
C PHE A 7 25.77 4.87 13.47
N ALA A 8 26.76 5.19 14.32
CA ALA A 8 28.12 5.45 13.87
C ALA A 8 28.70 4.19 13.17
N GLY A 9 29.18 4.37 11.94
CA GLY A 9 29.78 3.30 11.14
C GLY A 9 28.79 2.44 10.34
N ILE A 10 27.48 2.75 10.36
CA ILE A 10 26.53 2.11 9.46
C ILE A 10 26.56 2.83 8.11
N GLU A 11 26.76 2.08 7.02
CA GLU A 11 26.68 2.63 5.66
C GLU A 11 25.25 3.10 5.37
N ASP A 12 25.11 4.22 4.64
CA ASP A 12 23.83 4.86 4.32
C ASP A 12 22.82 3.90 3.69
N ALA A 13 23.28 2.96 2.86
CA ALA A 13 22.41 1.98 2.21
C ALA A 13 21.72 1.06 3.23
N TYR A 14 22.44 0.55 4.24
CA TYR A 14 21.86 -0.28 5.30
C TYR A 14 20.94 0.53 6.21
N PHE A 15 21.33 1.76 6.53
CA PHE A 15 20.51 2.68 7.30
C PHE A 15 19.17 2.95 6.58
N LEU A 16 19.21 3.21 5.26
CA LEU A 16 18.04 3.44 4.43
C LEU A 16 17.05 2.26 4.49
N ILE A 17 17.54 1.02 4.32
CA ILE A 17 16.68 -0.18 4.38
C ILE A 17 16.02 -0.33 5.77
N GLY A 18 16.78 -0.12 6.84
CA GLY A 18 16.25 -0.13 8.20
C GLY A 18 15.19 0.94 8.43
N GLU A 19 15.47 2.17 7.97
CA GLU A 19 14.54 3.29 8.11
C GLU A 19 13.27 3.11 7.30
N MET A 20 13.35 2.61 6.07
CA MET A 20 12.16 2.28 5.26
C MET A 20 11.25 1.27 5.97
N THR A 21 11.83 0.24 6.59
CA THR A 21 11.07 -0.78 7.33
C THR A 21 10.40 -0.16 8.56
N ALA A 22 11.15 0.58 9.38
CA ALA A 22 10.65 1.21 10.59
C ALA A 22 9.62 2.31 10.27
N PHE A 23 9.87 3.11 9.23
CA PHE A 23 8.94 4.12 8.74
C PHE A 23 7.61 3.52 8.30
N SER A 24 7.64 2.45 7.49
CA SER A 24 6.42 1.76 7.04
C SER A 24 5.55 1.31 8.22
N ASN A 25 6.17 0.74 9.26
CA ASN A 25 5.45 0.32 10.47
C ASN A 25 4.87 1.51 11.26
N ARG A 26 5.64 2.59 11.43
CA ARG A 26 5.18 3.81 12.11
C ARG A 26 4.05 4.50 11.35
N PHE A 27 4.20 4.62 10.03
CA PHE A 27 3.16 5.18 9.17
C PHE A 27 1.86 4.38 9.28
N GLN A 28 1.94 3.05 9.17
CA GLN A 28 0.77 2.19 9.34
C GLN A 28 0.08 2.41 10.67
N ALA A 29 0.83 2.46 11.78
CA ALA A 29 0.25 2.64 13.12
C ALA A 29 -0.46 4.01 13.29
N VAL A 30 0.02 5.06 12.62
CA VAL A 30 -0.63 6.39 12.63
C VAL A 30 -1.88 6.36 11.73
N ALA A 31 -1.75 5.82 10.52
CA ALA A 31 -2.84 5.75 9.57
C ALA A 31 -4.00 4.83 10.04
N ASP A 32 -3.70 3.72 10.71
CA ASP A 32 -4.73 2.85 11.30
C ASP A 32 -5.58 3.59 12.34
N ARG A 33 -4.99 4.52 13.10
CA ARG A 33 -5.74 5.36 14.04
C ARG A 33 -6.57 6.44 13.34
N PHE A 34 -6.09 6.92 12.19
CA PHE A 34 -6.78 7.94 11.40
C PHE A 34 -8.04 7.38 10.74
N PHE A 35 -7.96 6.18 10.15
CA PHE A 35 -9.10 5.60 9.42
C PHE A 35 -10.11 4.86 10.30
N ALA A 36 -9.82 4.58 11.57
CA ALA A 36 -10.67 3.96 12.59
C ALA A 36 -11.50 2.72 12.17
N ASP A 37 -12.27 2.80 11.08
CA ASP A 37 -13.18 1.75 10.58
C ASP A 37 -12.46 0.59 9.86
N ILE A 38 -11.36 0.89 9.17
CA ILE A 38 -10.56 -0.07 8.43
C ILE A 38 -9.07 0.23 8.61
N SER A 39 -8.22 -0.80 8.54
CA SER A 39 -6.78 -0.60 8.62
C SER A 39 -6.23 0.13 7.39
N TRP A 40 -5.08 0.79 7.54
CA TRP A 40 -4.37 1.40 6.42
C TRP A 40 -4.15 0.42 5.25
N LYS A 41 -3.77 -0.82 5.54
CA LYS A 41 -3.61 -1.85 4.50
C LYS A 41 -4.89 -2.15 3.75
N GLN A 42 -6.04 -2.12 4.42
CA GLN A 42 -7.35 -2.27 3.77
C GLN A 42 -7.71 -1.03 2.95
N CYS A 43 -7.48 0.17 3.50
CA CYS A 43 -7.67 1.42 2.76
C CYS A 43 -6.80 1.47 1.50
N PHE A 44 -5.52 1.11 1.61
CA PHE A 44 -4.60 1.06 0.47
C PHE A 44 -5.06 0.07 -0.62
N LEU A 45 -5.61 -1.08 -0.25
CA LEU A 45 -6.25 -1.99 -1.20
C LEU A 45 -7.43 -1.35 -1.93
N LEU A 46 -8.31 -0.62 -1.23
CA LEU A 46 -9.43 0.09 -1.86
C LEU A 46 -8.94 1.15 -2.86
N ILE A 47 -7.87 1.87 -2.52
CA ILE A 47 -7.22 2.83 -3.43
C ILE A 47 -6.66 2.09 -4.66
N CYS A 48 -5.93 1.00 -4.46
CA CYS A 48 -5.39 0.22 -5.57
C CYS A 48 -6.47 -0.31 -6.51
N ILE A 49 -7.57 -0.88 -5.98
CA ILE A 49 -8.68 -1.36 -6.81
C ILE A 49 -9.25 -0.24 -7.70
N LYS A 50 -9.38 0.98 -7.16
CA LYS A 50 -9.88 2.15 -7.90
C LYS A 50 -8.96 2.56 -9.06
N MET A 51 -7.67 2.27 -8.98
CA MET A 51 -6.69 2.65 -10.02
C MET A 51 -6.69 1.72 -11.23
N PHE A 52 -7.29 0.53 -11.14
CA PHE A 52 -7.39 -0.39 -12.27
C PHE A 52 -8.50 0.06 -13.25
N GLN A 53 -8.22 -0.03 -14.54
CA GLN A 53 -9.21 0.24 -15.60
C GLN A 53 -10.33 -0.80 -15.64
N GLN A 54 -10.03 -2.03 -15.23
CA GLN A 54 -10.97 -3.14 -15.11
C GLN A 54 -10.84 -3.77 -13.71
N PRO A 55 -11.91 -4.39 -13.18
CA PRO A 55 -11.84 -5.04 -11.88
C PRO A 55 -10.64 -5.98 -11.77
N PRO A 56 -9.71 -5.78 -10.83
CA PRO A 56 -8.50 -6.59 -10.72
C PRO A 56 -8.79 -7.99 -10.16
N THR A 57 -7.94 -8.93 -10.51
CA THR A 57 -7.85 -10.23 -9.85
C THR A 57 -7.04 -10.12 -8.55
N LEU A 58 -7.18 -11.12 -7.69
CA LEU A 58 -6.39 -11.22 -6.46
C LEU A 58 -4.87 -11.24 -6.75
N LYS A 59 -4.45 -11.87 -7.87
CA LYS A 59 -3.04 -11.93 -8.26
C LYS A 59 -2.52 -10.54 -8.66
N GLU A 60 -3.28 -9.79 -9.43
CA GLU A 60 -2.92 -8.43 -9.84
C GLU A 60 -2.79 -7.51 -8.62
N LEU A 61 -3.74 -7.58 -7.68
CA LEU A 61 -3.67 -6.82 -6.44
C LEU A 61 -2.46 -7.20 -5.59
N ALA A 62 -2.14 -8.49 -5.45
CA ALA A 62 -0.99 -8.94 -4.68
C ALA A 62 0.33 -8.37 -5.24
N VAL A 63 0.48 -8.35 -6.56
CA VAL A 63 1.63 -7.73 -7.24
C VAL A 63 1.66 -6.22 -7.00
N THR A 64 0.52 -5.53 -7.17
CA THR A 64 0.42 -4.07 -7.03
C THR A 64 0.77 -3.59 -5.62
N VAL A 65 0.31 -4.30 -4.59
CA VAL A 65 0.58 -3.90 -3.18
C VAL A 65 1.87 -4.49 -2.62
N GLY A 66 2.63 -5.25 -3.40
CA GLY A 66 3.89 -5.86 -2.95
C GLY A 66 3.71 -6.85 -1.79
N SER A 67 2.62 -7.65 -1.81
CA SER A 67 2.29 -8.55 -0.71
C SER A 67 1.97 -9.97 -1.20
N SER A 68 1.98 -10.96 -0.28
CA SER A 68 1.62 -12.31 -0.64
C SER A 68 0.15 -12.42 -1.03
N HIS A 69 -0.15 -13.33 -1.96
CA HIS A 69 -1.51 -13.65 -2.39
C HIS A 69 -2.44 -14.01 -1.21
N GLN A 70 -1.92 -14.76 -0.24
CA GLN A 70 -2.68 -15.16 0.95
C GLN A 70 -3.01 -13.97 1.85
N ASN A 71 -2.05 -13.07 2.07
CA ASN A 71 -2.27 -11.87 2.89
C ASN A 71 -3.32 -10.94 2.25
N VAL A 72 -3.21 -10.68 0.94
CA VAL A 72 -4.18 -9.85 0.21
C VAL A 72 -5.57 -10.49 0.24
N LYS A 73 -5.68 -11.82 0.07
CA LYS A 73 -6.96 -12.54 0.21
C LYS A 73 -7.59 -12.31 1.57
N GLN A 74 -6.83 -12.42 2.66
CA GLN A 74 -7.35 -12.19 4.02
C GLN A 74 -7.84 -10.76 4.24
N LEU A 75 -7.13 -9.75 3.70
CA LEU A 75 -7.54 -8.36 3.78
C LEU A 75 -8.83 -8.11 2.99
N LEU A 76 -8.94 -8.68 1.77
CA LEU A 76 -10.15 -8.57 0.94
C LEU A 76 -11.37 -9.25 1.57
N LEU A 77 -11.20 -10.43 2.17
CA LEU A 77 -12.30 -11.11 2.89
C LEU A 77 -12.80 -10.29 4.09
N LYS A 78 -11.90 -9.54 4.77
CA LYS A 78 -12.32 -8.62 5.82
C LYS A 78 -13.10 -7.44 5.24
N LEU A 79 -12.64 -6.86 4.12
CA LEU A 79 -13.35 -5.78 3.41
C LEU A 79 -14.71 -6.22 2.86
N GLU A 80 -14.81 -7.45 2.34
CA GLU A 80 -16.08 -8.03 1.88
C GLU A 80 -17.06 -8.19 3.05
N ARG A 81 -16.61 -8.72 4.19
CA ARG A 81 -17.44 -8.90 5.39
C ARG A 81 -18.05 -7.58 5.88
N VAL A 82 -17.34 -6.48 5.76
CA VAL A 82 -17.84 -5.15 6.14
C VAL A 82 -18.47 -4.40 4.97
N GLY A 83 -18.57 -5.03 3.79
CA GLY A 83 -19.32 -4.54 2.64
C GLY A 83 -18.63 -3.48 1.80
N TYR A 84 -17.30 -3.37 1.83
CA TYR A 84 -16.55 -2.41 0.99
C TYR A 84 -16.16 -2.97 -0.37
N VAL A 85 -16.07 -4.28 -0.52
CA VAL A 85 -15.77 -4.95 -1.79
C VAL A 85 -16.69 -6.15 -1.99
N GLU A 86 -16.78 -6.60 -3.24
CA GLU A 86 -17.45 -7.82 -3.66
C GLU A 86 -16.55 -8.60 -4.61
N PHE A 87 -16.60 -9.94 -4.52
CA PHE A 87 -15.98 -10.82 -5.48
C PHE A 87 -16.98 -11.17 -6.59
N ILE A 88 -16.59 -10.89 -7.82
CA ILE A 88 -17.36 -11.24 -9.00
C ILE A 88 -16.62 -12.28 -9.84
N ARG A 89 -17.34 -13.05 -10.67
CA ARG A 89 -16.71 -13.97 -11.62
C ARG A 89 -16.16 -13.20 -12.82
N ASP A 90 -14.99 -13.61 -13.29
CA ASP A 90 -14.47 -13.09 -14.55
C ASP A 90 -15.34 -13.54 -15.72
N GLU A 91 -15.62 -12.65 -16.65
CA GLU A 91 -16.51 -12.92 -17.79
C GLU A 91 -15.90 -13.92 -18.78
N ASN A 92 -14.56 -13.87 -18.95
CA ASN A 92 -13.83 -14.68 -19.91
C ASN A 92 -13.28 -15.98 -19.32
N ASP A 93 -13.01 -16.03 -18.01
CA ASP A 93 -12.55 -17.24 -17.31
C ASP A 93 -13.26 -17.41 -15.97
N LYS A 94 -14.33 -18.20 -15.99
CA LYS A 94 -15.20 -18.45 -14.81
C LYS A 94 -14.47 -19.03 -13.59
N ARG A 95 -13.23 -19.51 -13.76
CA ARG A 95 -12.39 -19.99 -12.65
C ARG A 95 -11.69 -18.84 -11.91
N LYS A 96 -11.64 -17.65 -12.53
CA LYS A 96 -11.04 -16.47 -11.93
C LYS A 96 -12.11 -15.63 -11.21
N GLN A 97 -11.71 -15.03 -10.11
CA GLN A 97 -12.49 -14.03 -9.40
C GLN A 97 -11.82 -12.66 -9.57
N ARG A 98 -12.65 -11.66 -9.75
CA ARG A 98 -12.28 -10.25 -9.74
C ARG A 98 -12.88 -9.55 -8.54
N VAL A 99 -12.29 -8.42 -8.17
CA VAL A 99 -12.74 -7.64 -7.01
C VAL A 99 -13.27 -6.31 -7.49
N ILE A 100 -14.49 -5.96 -7.04
CA ILE A 100 -15.09 -4.65 -7.29
C ILE A 100 -15.30 -3.92 -5.97
N ARG A 101 -15.29 -2.61 -6.03
CA ARG A 101 -15.68 -1.72 -4.92
C ARG A 101 -17.19 -1.58 -4.91
N THR A 102 -17.76 -1.50 -3.73
CA THR A 102 -19.21 -1.27 -3.52
C THR A 102 -19.51 0.23 -3.41
N LYS A 103 -20.79 0.57 -3.42
CA LYS A 103 -21.25 1.95 -3.12
C LYS A 103 -20.81 2.42 -1.73
N LYS A 104 -20.70 1.51 -0.76
CA LYS A 104 -20.17 1.83 0.58
C LYS A 104 -18.72 2.31 0.53
N ALA A 105 -17.90 1.73 -0.34
CA ALA A 105 -16.52 2.18 -0.53
C ALA A 105 -16.45 3.56 -1.21
N GLU A 106 -17.39 3.89 -2.08
CA GLU A 106 -17.48 5.24 -2.67
C GLU A 106 -17.85 6.30 -1.62
N VAL A 107 -18.86 5.99 -0.79
CA VAL A 107 -19.23 6.86 0.33
C VAL A 107 -18.09 7.04 1.34
N PHE A 108 -17.32 5.98 1.59
CA PHE A 108 -16.12 6.06 2.42
C PHE A 108 -15.09 7.03 1.84
N ASP A 109 -14.83 7.00 0.51
CA ASP A 109 -13.94 7.95 -0.14
C ASP A 109 -14.44 9.39 0.06
N GLU A 110 -15.71 9.65 -0.26
CA GLU A 110 -16.33 10.99 -0.13
C GLU A 110 -16.21 11.54 1.30
N THR A 111 -16.42 10.68 2.30
CA THR A 111 -16.36 11.07 3.71
C THR A 111 -14.92 11.36 4.18
N HIS A 112 -13.93 10.68 3.59
CA HIS A 112 -12.53 10.79 4.01
C HIS A 112 -11.67 11.67 3.10
N ASP A 113 -12.22 12.24 2.03
CA ASP A 113 -11.47 13.05 1.07
C ASP A 113 -10.82 14.28 1.73
N GLU A 114 -11.62 15.12 2.38
CA GLU A 114 -11.12 16.33 3.07
C GLU A 114 -10.17 15.99 4.24
N PRO A 115 -10.54 15.10 5.19
CA PRO A 115 -9.62 14.68 6.25
C PRO A 115 -8.31 14.08 5.73
N SER A 116 -8.35 13.27 4.67
CA SER A 116 -7.15 12.69 4.06
C SER A 116 -6.26 13.76 3.44
N THR A 117 -6.84 14.75 2.79
CA THR A 117 -6.09 15.88 2.20
C THR A 117 -5.37 16.66 3.30
N VAL A 118 -6.03 16.98 4.41
CA VAL A 118 -5.40 17.66 5.55
C VAL A 118 -4.30 16.81 6.18
N PHE A 119 -4.55 15.51 6.34
CA PHE A 119 -3.54 14.57 6.84
C PHE A 119 -2.28 14.56 5.95
N MET A 120 -2.46 14.47 4.63
CA MET A 120 -1.35 14.43 3.68
C MET A 120 -0.59 15.76 3.63
N GLN A 121 -1.27 16.90 3.69
CA GLN A 121 -0.62 18.20 3.76
C GLN A 121 0.27 18.33 5.00
N LYS A 122 -0.23 17.92 6.17
CA LYS A 122 0.53 17.93 7.42
C LYS A 122 1.67 16.91 7.40
N PHE A 123 1.45 15.74 6.82
CA PHE A 123 2.45 14.68 6.73
C PHE A 123 3.64 15.07 5.87
N PHE A 124 3.41 15.82 4.77
CA PHE A 124 4.45 16.33 3.88
C PHE A 124 4.88 17.77 4.20
N GLU A 125 4.47 18.31 5.35
CA GLU A 125 4.87 19.66 5.76
C GLU A 125 6.41 19.78 5.78
N ASN A 126 6.94 20.85 5.18
CA ASN A 126 8.39 21.11 5.02
C ASN A 126 9.15 20.08 4.15
N VAL A 127 8.47 19.21 3.40
CA VAL A 127 9.09 18.34 2.40
C VAL A 127 8.89 18.94 1.01
N SER A 128 9.99 19.35 0.35
CA SER A 128 9.89 19.93 -0.98
C SER A 128 9.43 18.92 -2.05
N PRO A 129 8.70 19.35 -3.10
CA PRO A 129 8.30 18.48 -4.21
C PRO A 129 9.48 17.75 -4.86
N ASP A 130 10.64 18.40 -4.99
CA ASP A 130 11.84 17.77 -5.56
C ASP A 130 12.34 16.59 -4.72
N LYS A 131 12.30 16.71 -3.37
CA LYS A 131 12.66 15.60 -2.48
C LYS A 131 11.68 14.43 -2.63
N ILE A 132 10.39 14.72 -2.76
CA ILE A 132 9.38 13.68 -3.01
C ILE A 132 9.68 12.96 -4.33
N LYS A 133 9.95 13.72 -5.40
CA LYS A 133 10.26 13.17 -6.72
C LYS A 133 11.50 12.29 -6.71
N ILE A 134 12.61 12.77 -6.13
CA ILE A 134 13.85 11.99 -6.00
C ILE A 134 13.61 10.70 -5.20
N THR A 135 12.82 10.77 -4.13
CA THR A 135 12.49 9.59 -3.32
C THR A 135 11.70 8.56 -4.14
N ILE A 136 10.71 9.00 -4.92
CA ILE A 136 9.94 8.11 -5.81
C ILE A 136 10.87 7.46 -6.85
N GLU A 137 11.73 8.23 -7.52
CA GLU A 137 12.68 7.72 -8.51
C GLU A 137 13.62 6.68 -7.90
N THR A 138 14.12 6.93 -6.70
CA THR A 138 14.98 6.00 -5.96
C THR A 138 14.26 4.70 -5.61
N LEU A 139 13.03 4.78 -5.09
CA LEU A 139 12.24 3.60 -4.76
C LEU A 139 11.91 2.75 -6.01
N VAL A 140 11.56 3.40 -7.13
CA VAL A 140 11.32 2.70 -8.41
C VAL A 140 12.58 1.96 -8.88
N GLN A 141 13.77 2.58 -8.75
CA GLN A 141 15.01 1.93 -9.11
C GLN A 141 15.31 0.71 -8.21
N LEU A 142 15.11 0.84 -6.90
CA LEU A 142 15.28 -0.25 -5.95
C LEU A 142 14.32 -1.42 -6.24
N GLU A 143 13.04 -1.12 -6.54
CA GLU A 143 12.07 -2.14 -6.95
C GLU A 143 12.48 -2.87 -8.24
N ASN A 144 13.01 -2.16 -9.23
CA ASN A 144 13.51 -2.78 -10.46
C ASN A 144 14.69 -3.73 -10.16
N ASN A 145 15.60 -3.33 -9.29
CA ASN A 145 16.70 -4.18 -8.85
C ASN A 145 16.19 -5.45 -8.14
N LEU A 146 15.20 -5.33 -7.25
CA LEU A 146 14.56 -6.49 -6.60
C LEU A 146 13.96 -7.45 -7.61
N LYS A 147 13.25 -6.96 -8.63
CA LYS A 147 12.67 -7.80 -9.71
C LYS A 147 13.74 -8.57 -10.47
N GLU A 148 14.90 -7.96 -10.75
CA GLU A 148 16.01 -8.66 -11.42
C GLU A 148 16.65 -9.72 -10.51
N MET A 149 16.81 -9.43 -9.20
CA MET A 149 17.30 -10.41 -8.23
C MET A 149 16.36 -11.63 -8.12
N GLU A 150 15.04 -11.43 -8.10
CA GLU A 150 14.06 -12.51 -8.07
C GLU A 150 14.12 -13.41 -9.33
N LYS A 151 14.36 -12.82 -10.51
CA LYS A 151 14.53 -13.59 -11.75
C LYS A 151 15.77 -14.48 -11.71
N GLN A 152 16.86 -14.00 -11.10
CA GLN A 152 18.11 -14.75 -10.96
C GLN A 152 17.99 -15.92 -9.98
N GLN A 153 17.18 -15.79 -8.92
CA GLN A 153 16.95 -16.87 -7.94
C GLN A 153 16.06 -18.01 -8.46
N LYS A 154 15.30 -17.79 -9.54
CA LYS A 154 14.41 -18.79 -10.15
C LYS A 154 15.08 -19.61 -11.27
N LYS A 155 16.34 -19.33 -11.59
CA LYS A 155 17.19 -20.10 -12.51
C LYS A 155 18.04 -21.12 -11.76
#